data_113015c449bb407637be11310858da6d
#
_entry.id   113015c449bb407637be11310858da6d
#
_cell.length_a   1.000
_cell.length_b   1.000
_cell.length_c   1.000
_cell.angle_alpha   90.00
_cell.angle_beta   90.00
_cell.angle_gamma   90.00
#
_symmetry.space_group_name_H-M   'P 1'
#
loop_
_entity.id
_entity.type
_entity.pdbx_description
1 polymer ?
#
loop_
_entity_poly.entity_id
_entity_poly.type
_entity_poly.pdbx_seq_one_letter_code
_entity_poly.pdbx_strand_id
1 'polypeptide(L)'
;DDIEILFTTIQKLHSDLSEPKENGITDGDFEDNKVVFISDESHHINSLTKKPTKDEEEAKRSWENSVMNAFYSNKDNIMLEFTATCDLKDKNVLTKYQDKIVFNYPLVLFRESGYTKDFQNFATDTDLWTRTLIALVMSEYRKFLFAELKYNIKPVVMLKSQKINESESFYIEFFKKIKELTATEIEKLQNVGIDVLKEAINYF
;
A
#
# COMPACT_ATOMS: atom_id res chain seq x y z
N ASP A 1 -16.51 -29.81 -17.03
CA ASP A 1 -16.64 -28.34 -16.99
C ASP A 1 -15.30 -27.78 -16.55
N ASP A 2 -14.63 -27.07 -17.44
CA ASP A 2 -13.31 -26.51 -17.16
C ASP A 2 -13.49 -25.15 -16.45
N ILE A 3 -12.61 -24.84 -15.48
CA ILE A 3 -12.57 -23.55 -14.83
C ILE A 3 -11.42 -22.77 -15.47
N GLU A 4 -11.73 -21.65 -16.08
CA GLU A 4 -10.74 -20.74 -16.62
C GLU A 4 -10.46 -19.62 -15.61
N ILE A 5 -9.19 -19.27 -15.40
CA ILE A 5 -8.77 -18.22 -14.46
C ILE A 5 -8.00 -17.17 -15.25
N LEU A 6 -8.50 -15.94 -15.21
CA LEU A 6 -7.84 -14.77 -15.79
C LEU A 6 -7.30 -13.85 -14.69
N PHE A 7 -6.02 -13.50 -14.77
CA PHE A 7 -5.41 -12.44 -13.97
C PHE A 7 -5.27 -11.17 -14.81
N THR A 8 -5.87 -10.10 -14.36
CA THR A 8 -5.82 -8.82 -15.06
C THR A 8 -5.81 -7.63 -14.10
N THR A 9 -5.56 -6.44 -14.59
CA THR A 9 -5.78 -5.19 -13.86
C THR A 9 -7.03 -4.49 -14.40
N ILE A 10 -7.61 -3.60 -13.61
CA ILE A 10 -8.79 -2.82 -14.02
C ILE A 10 -8.53 -2.02 -15.31
N GLN A 11 -7.32 -1.46 -15.45
CA GLN A 11 -6.91 -0.72 -16.64
C GLN A 11 -6.80 -1.63 -17.87
N LYS A 12 -6.20 -2.81 -17.68
CA LYS A 12 -6.05 -3.77 -18.77
C LYS A 12 -7.39 -4.31 -19.21
N LEU A 13 -8.28 -4.68 -18.28
CA LEU A 13 -9.63 -5.13 -18.62
C LEU A 13 -10.39 -4.06 -19.40
N HIS A 14 -10.36 -2.80 -18.97
CA HIS A 14 -10.95 -1.69 -19.70
C HIS A 14 -10.38 -1.55 -21.11
N SER A 15 -9.05 -1.62 -21.27
CA SER A 15 -8.40 -1.55 -22.59
C SER A 15 -8.80 -2.73 -23.49
N ASP A 16 -8.81 -3.94 -22.94
CA ASP A 16 -9.15 -5.15 -23.71
C ASP A 16 -10.63 -5.13 -24.19
N LEU A 17 -11.56 -4.60 -23.37
CA LEU A 17 -12.96 -4.43 -23.74
C LEU A 17 -13.20 -3.26 -24.69
N SER A 18 -12.42 -2.17 -24.56
CA SER A 18 -12.58 -0.98 -25.43
C SER A 18 -11.95 -1.18 -26.80
N GLU A 19 -10.90 -1.99 -26.90
CA GLU A 19 -10.16 -2.29 -28.12
C GLU A 19 -10.01 -3.82 -28.28
N PRO A 20 -11.11 -4.53 -28.66
CA PRO A 20 -11.09 -5.99 -28.77
C PRO A 20 -10.01 -6.46 -29.77
N LYS A 21 -9.20 -7.42 -29.33
CA LYS A 21 -8.17 -8.07 -30.15
C LYS A 21 -8.62 -9.46 -30.54
N GLU A 22 -8.04 -9.97 -31.61
CA GLU A 22 -8.25 -11.36 -32.03
C GLU A 22 -7.86 -12.29 -30.86
N ASN A 23 -8.76 -13.18 -30.48
CA ASN A 23 -8.65 -14.05 -29.30
C ASN A 23 -8.52 -13.31 -27.94
N GLY A 24 -8.92 -12.03 -27.88
CA GLY A 24 -9.02 -11.26 -26.65
C GLY A 24 -10.37 -11.45 -25.99
N ILE A 25 -10.48 -10.94 -24.74
CA ILE A 25 -11.73 -10.91 -23.99
C ILE A 25 -12.66 -9.88 -24.61
N THR A 26 -13.94 -10.25 -24.68
CA THR A 26 -15.03 -9.42 -25.20
C THR A 26 -16.17 -9.33 -24.18
N ASP A 27 -17.09 -8.40 -24.37
CA ASP A 27 -18.30 -8.30 -23.54
C ASP A 27 -19.13 -9.58 -23.57
N GLY A 28 -19.17 -10.30 -24.72
CA GLY A 28 -19.86 -11.57 -24.87
C GLY A 28 -19.34 -12.65 -23.90
N ASP A 29 -18.08 -12.65 -23.57
CA ASP A 29 -17.53 -13.63 -22.61
C ASP A 29 -18.15 -13.46 -21.21
N PHE A 30 -18.56 -12.25 -20.84
CA PHE A 30 -19.23 -11.95 -19.56
C PHE A 30 -20.75 -12.13 -19.62
N GLU A 31 -21.34 -12.05 -20.80
CA GLU A 31 -22.78 -12.27 -21.04
C GLU A 31 -23.12 -13.76 -21.06
N ASP A 32 -22.31 -14.56 -21.74
CA ASP A 32 -22.57 -15.97 -22.02
C ASP A 32 -22.09 -16.90 -20.89
N ASN A 33 -21.15 -16.44 -20.05
CA ASN A 33 -20.57 -17.25 -18.98
C ASN A 33 -20.94 -16.71 -17.61
N LYS A 34 -20.89 -17.60 -16.61
CA LYS A 34 -20.94 -17.22 -15.18
C LYS A 34 -19.54 -16.87 -14.72
N VAL A 35 -19.34 -15.62 -14.39
CA VAL A 35 -18.03 -15.10 -14.00
C VAL A 35 -18.01 -14.73 -12.52
N VAL A 36 -16.94 -15.11 -11.83
CA VAL A 36 -16.64 -14.66 -10.48
C VAL A 36 -15.52 -13.64 -10.56
N PHE A 37 -15.86 -12.39 -10.30
CA PHE A 37 -14.88 -11.31 -10.16
C PHE A 37 -14.30 -11.34 -8.75
N ILE A 38 -12.97 -11.42 -8.63
CA ILE A 38 -12.26 -11.34 -7.36
C ILE A 38 -11.37 -10.12 -7.43
N SER A 39 -11.75 -9.07 -6.70
CA SER A 39 -11.04 -7.79 -6.69
C SER A 39 -10.28 -7.63 -5.38
N ASP A 40 -8.96 -7.53 -5.46
CA ASP A 40 -8.10 -7.17 -4.34
C ASP A 40 -7.90 -5.65 -4.31
N GLU A 41 -7.66 -5.11 -3.11
CA GLU A 41 -7.48 -3.66 -2.86
C GLU A 41 -8.63 -2.80 -3.43
N SER A 42 -9.87 -3.31 -3.34
CA SER A 42 -11.06 -2.69 -3.92
C SER A 42 -11.31 -1.25 -3.44
N HIS A 43 -10.72 -0.82 -2.32
CA HIS A 43 -10.77 0.56 -1.86
C HIS A 43 -10.12 1.55 -2.85
N HIS A 44 -9.17 1.11 -3.68
CA HIS A 44 -8.59 1.93 -4.73
C HIS A 44 -9.58 2.22 -5.86
N ILE A 45 -10.58 1.39 -6.03
CA ILE A 45 -11.68 1.63 -6.98
C ILE A 45 -12.62 2.70 -6.42
N ASN A 46 -12.74 2.82 -5.10
CA ASN A 46 -13.81 3.57 -4.44
C ASN A 46 -13.37 4.79 -3.64
N SER A 47 -12.07 5.00 -3.38
CA SER A 47 -11.60 6.13 -2.58
C SER A 47 -10.46 6.87 -3.27
N LEU A 48 -10.67 8.14 -3.49
CA LEU A 48 -9.62 9.06 -3.91
C LEU A 48 -8.83 9.47 -2.68
N THR A 49 -7.68 8.87 -2.46
CA THR A 49 -6.75 9.21 -1.36
C THR A 49 -6.09 10.56 -1.52
N LYS A 50 -6.21 11.18 -2.70
CA LYS A 50 -5.84 12.58 -3.02
C LYS A 50 -6.93 13.17 -3.90
N LYS A 51 -7.04 14.52 -3.92
CA LYS A 51 -7.87 15.19 -4.93
C LYS A 51 -7.25 14.90 -6.30
N PRO A 52 -7.90 14.05 -7.15
CA PRO A 52 -7.36 13.72 -8.46
C PRO A 52 -7.47 14.93 -9.37
N THR A 53 -6.72 14.91 -10.45
CA THR A 53 -7.01 15.80 -11.60
C THR A 53 -8.34 15.35 -12.23
N LYS A 54 -8.96 16.24 -13.00
CA LYS A 54 -10.21 15.89 -13.71
C LYS A 54 -10.02 14.70 -14.66
N ASP A 55 -8.89 14.65 -15.34
CA ASP A 55 -8.55 13.57 -16.27
C ASP A 55 -8.38 12.22 -15.56
N GLU A 56 -7.78 12.22 -14.35
CA GLU A 56 -7.66 11.02 -13.52
C GLU A 56 -9.03 10.54 -12.99
N GLU A 57 -9.93 11.46 -12.65
CA GLU A 57 -11.31 11.11 -12.26
C GLU A 57 -12.09 10.49 -13.42
N GLU A 58 -12.00 11.08 -14.62
CA GLU A 58 -12.69 10.57 -15.80
C GLU A 58 -12.18 9.19 -16.21
N ALA A 59 -10.85 9.00 -16.23
CA ALA A 59 -10.24 7.70 -16.51
C ALA A 59 -10.68 6.64 -15.50
N LYS A 60 -10.68 6.97 -14.22
CA LYS A 60 -11.09 6.05 -13.16
C LYS A 60 -12.57 5.67 -13.27
N ARG A 61 -13.45 6.63 -13.52
CA ARG A 61 -14.87 6.35 -13.76
C ARG A 61 -15.08 5.45 -14.98
N SER A 62 -14.31 5.65 -16.04
CA SER A 62 -14.35 4.82 -17.24
C SER A 62 -13.96 3.37 -16.93
N TRP A 63 -12.89 3.16 -16.17
CA TRP A 63 -12.45 1.82 -15.75
C TRP A 63 -13.47 1.12 -14.84
N GLU A 64 -14.01 1.83 -13.85
CA GLU A 64 -15.04 1.31 -12.95
C GLU A 64 -16.30 0.92 -13.75
N ASN A 65 -16.73 1.77 -14.68
CA ASN A 65 -17.88 1.49 -15.52
C ASN A 65 -17.68 0.22 -16.37
N SER A 66 -16.49 0.00 -16.93
CA SER A 66 -16.22 -1.22 -17.71
C SER A 66 -16.35 -2.48 -16.85
N VAL A 67 -15.79 -2.48 -15.64
CA VAL A 67 -15.92 -3.61 -14.71
C VAL A 67 -17.38 -3.82 -14.31
N MET A 68 -18.12 -2.75 -14.01
CA MET A 68 -19.52 -2.85 -13.60
C MET A 68 -20.41 -3.29 -14.75
N ASN A 69 -20.17 -2.84 -15.98
CA ASN A 69 -20.89 -3.31 -17.16
C ASN A 69 -20.67 -4.82 -17.38
N ALA A 70 -19.42 -5.28 -17.33
CA ALA A 70 -19.09 -6.70 -17.41
C ALA A 70 -19.73 -7.51 -16.26
N PHE A 71 -19.77 -6.97 -15.04
CA PHE A 71 -20.43 -7.63 -13.93
C PHE A 71 -21.95 -7.75 -14.12
N TYR A 72 -22.61 -6.68 -14.57
CA TYR A 72 -24.06 -6.65 -14.73
C TYR A 72 -24.55 -7.30 -16.02
N SER A 73 -23.67 -7.68 -16.96
CA SER A 73 -24.05 -8.30 -18.22
C SER A 73 -24.74 -9.67 -18.03
N ASN A 74 -24.40 -10.38 -16.93
CA ASN A 74 -25.04 -11.63 -16.56
C ASN A 74 -25.49 -11.60 -15.11
N LYS A 75 -26.76 -11.92 -14.85
CA LYS A 75 -27.36 -11.92 -13.49
C LYS A 75 -26.75 -12.96 -12.54
N ASP A 76 -26.10 -13.98 -13.08
CA ASP A 76 -25.46 -15.05 -12.32
C ASP A 76 -23.97 -14.75 -12.01
N ASN A 77 -23.44 -13.61 -12.47
CA ASN A 77 -22.10 -13.14 -12.12
C ASN A 77 -22.02 -12.80 -10.64
N ILE A 78 -20.88 -13.07 -10.03
CA ILE A 78 -20.60 -12.80 -8.61
C ILE A 78 -19.41 -11.85 -8.53
N MET A 79 -19.47 -10.87 -7.63
CA MET A 79 -18.35 -9.97 -7.34
C MET A 79 -17.96 -10.10 -5.87
N LEU A 80 -16.72 -10.48 -5.64
CA LEU A 80 -16.08 -10.56 -4.32
C LEU A 80 -15.01 -9.49 -4.23
N GLU A 81 -15.20 -8.53 -3.33
CA GLU A 81 -14.30 -7.40 -3.13
C GLU A 81 -13.56 -7.55 -1.81
N PHE A 82 -12.23 -7.51 -1.85
CA PHE A 82 -11.36 -7.58 -0.69
C PHE A 82 -10.62 -6.27 -0.49
N THR A 83 -10.50 -5.82 0.75
CA THR A 83 -9.70 -4.66 1.12
C THR A 83 -9.27 -4.72 2.58
N ALA A 84 -8.05 -4.31 2.86
CA ALA A 84 -7.56 -4.16 4.24
C ALA A 84 -8.10 -2.89 4.92
N THR A 85 -8.61 -1.93 4.15
CA THR A 85 -9.00 -0.61 4.64
C THR A 85 -10.35 -0.19 4.06
N CYS A 86 -11.43 -0.53 4.74
CA CYS A 86 -12.77 -0.03 4.42
C CYS A 86 -13.15 1.06 5.43
N ASP A 87 -13.13 2.32 5.01
CA ASP A 87 -13.54 3.43 5.88
C ASP A 87 -15.06 3.58 5.92
N LEU A 88 -15.69 2.89 6.84
CA LEU A 88 -17.15 2.96 7.07
C LEU A 88 -17.62 4.28 7.67
N LYS A 89 -16.70 5.21 8.00
CA LYS A 89 -17.06 6.57 8.42
C LYS A 89 -17.28 7.50 7.22
N ASP A 90 -16.71 7.15 6.06
CA ASP A 90 -17.01 7.86 4.82
C ASP A 90 -18.43 7.50 4.36
N LYS A 91 -19.29 8.52 4.21
CA LYS A 91 -20.69 8.33 3.83
C LYS A 91 -20.87 7.68 2.45
N ASN A 92 -19.98 7.95 1.50
CA ASN A 92 -20.07 7.39 0.16
C ASN A 92 -19.75 5.89 0.19
N VAL A 93 -18.71 5.51 0.94
CA VAL A 93 -18.32 4.11 1.17
C VAL A 93 -19.45 3.39 1.91
N LEU A 94 -19.95 3.96 2.99
CA LEU A 94 -21.05 3.36 3.76
C LEU A 94 -22.29 3.15 2.90
N THR A 95 -22.73 4.15 2.15
CA THR A 95 -23.92 4.04 1.28
C THR A 95 -23.76 2.94 0.22
N LYS A 96 -22.56 2.76 -0.32
CA LYS A 96 -22.29 1.76 -1.35
C LYS A 96 -22.23 0.33 -0.80
N TYR A 97 -21.72 0.16 0.41
CA TYR A 97 -21.33 -1.16 0.93
C TYR A 97 -22.08 -1.63 2.19
N GLN A 98 -22.85 -0.80 2.89
CA GLN A 98 -23.44 -1.15 4.18
C GLN A 98 -24.16 -2.51 4.20
N ASP A 99 -24.88 -2.86 3.11
CA ASP A 99 -25.66 -4.10 3.00
C ASP A 99 -24.89 -5.24 2.30
N LYS A 100 -23.62 -5.02 1.95
CA LYS A 100 -22.78 -5.95 1.16
C LYS A 100 -21.60 -6.47 1.95
N ILE A 101 -21.32 -5.93 3.14
CA ILE A 101 -20.17 -6.34 3.95
C ILE A 101 -20.48 -7.67 4.61
N VAL A 102 -19.80 -8.72 4.13
CA VAL A 102 -19.93 -10.08 4.67
C VAL A 102 -19.02 -10.29 5.88
N PHE A 103 -17.85 -9.66 5.87
CA PHE A 103 -16.86 -9.80 6.93
C PHE A 103 -16.11 -8.48 7.13
N ASN A 104 -16.00 -8.04 8.38
CA ASN A 104 -15.25 -6.85 8.77
C ASN A 104 -14.35 -7.18 9.97
N TYR A 105 -13.03 -7.11 9.74
CA TYR A 105 -12.02 -7.37 10.77
C TYR A 105 -11.03 -6.22 10.82
N PRO A 106 -11.35 -5.13 11.55
CA PRO A 106 -10.53 -3.92 11.58
C PRO A 106 -9.17 -4.18 12.21
N LEU A 107 -8.18 -3.37 11.84
CA LEU A 107 -6.80 -3.48 12.30
C LEU A 107 -6.66 -3.54 13.83
N VAL A 108 -7.55 -2.87 14.57
CA VAL A 108 -7.55 -2.91 16.04
C VAL A 108 -7.75 -4.35 16.54
N LEU A 109 -8.76 -5.06 16.04
CA LEU A 109 -9.02 -6.45 16.42
C LEU A 109 -7.89 -7.38 15.96
N PHE A 110 -7.31 -7.11 14.79
CA PHE A 110 -6.16 -7.87 14.29
C PHE A 110 -4.93 -7.70 15.20
N ARG A 111 -4.70 -6.50 15.74
CA ARG A 111 -3.64 -6.24 16.73
C ARG A 111 -3.92 -6.94 18.06
N GLU A 112 -5.13 -6.82 18.58
CA GLU A 112 -5.55 -7.44 19.84
C GLU A 112 -5.41 -8.97 19.81
N SER A 113 -5.60 -9.59 18.65
CA SER A 113 -5.39 -11.05 18.49
C SER A 113 -3.91 -11.45 18.39
N GLY A 114 -2.96 -10.52 18.42
CA GLY A 114 -1.53 -10.81 18.45
C GLY A 114 -0.91 -11.25 17.11
N TYR A 115 -1.64 -11.15 16.00
CA TYR A 115 -1.15 -11.54 14.67
C TYR A 115 -0.33 -10.44 13.98
N THR A 116 -0.29 -9.23 14.52
CA THR A 116 0.51 -8.14 13.97
C THR A 116 1.57 -7.68 14.96
N LYS A 117 2.63 -7.10 14.42
CA LYS A 117 3.64 -6.40 15.22
C LYS A 117 3.08 -5.07 15.72
N ASP A 118 3.52 -4.65 16.88
CA ASP A 118 3.29 -3.30 17.35
C ASP A 118 4.10 -2.30 16.53
N PHE A 119 3.59 -1.07 16.41
CA PHE A 119 4.27 0.01 15.71
C PHE A 119 4.36 1.24 16.58
N GLN A 120 5.40 2.01 16.39
CA GLN A 120 5.62 3.27 17.04
C GLN A 120 5.88 4.34 15.99
N ASN A 121 5.12 5.44 16.04
CA ASN A 121 5.29 6.56 15.14
C ASN A 121 6.18 7.62 15.79
N PHE A 122 7.22 8.02 15.07
CA PHE A 122 8.06 9.15 15.44
C PHE A 122 7.85 10.27 14.44
N ALA A 123 7.42 11.42 14.89
CA ALA A 123 7.32 12.64 14.09
C ALA A 123 8.44 13.60 14.51
N THR A 124 9.18 14.11 13.55
CA THR A 124 10.22 15.11 13.78
C THR A 124 10.10 16.22 12.75
N ASP A 125 10.39 17.45 13.16
CA ASP A 125 10.50 18.60 12.26
C ASP A 125 11.96 18.75 11.80
N THR A 126 12.46 17.72 11.11
CA THR A 126 13.84 17.67 10.61
C THR A 126 13.84 17.45 9.10
N ASP A 127 14.98 17.70 8.46
CA ASP A 127 15.18 17.44 7.05
C ASP A 127 15.16 15.94 6.71
N LEU A 128 15.07 15.62 5.43
CA LEU A 128 14.98 14.24 4.94
C LEU A 128 16.20 13.39 5.31
N TRP A 129 17.41 13.99 5.27
CA TRP A 129 18.62 13.28 5.60
C TRP A 129 18.67 12.91 7.08
N THR A 130 18.37 13.84 7.97
CA THR A 130 18.29 13.60 9.41
C THR A 130 17.29 12.50 9.74
N ARG A 131 16.10 12.51 9.13
CA ARG A 131 15.10 11.42 9.28
C ARG A 131 15.62 10.08 8.79
N THR A 132 16.39 10.07 7.71
CA THR A 132 17.02 8.85 7.18
C THR A 132 18.06 8.31 8.17
N LEU A 133 18.91 9.16 8.72
CA LEU A 133 19.88 8.77 9.73
C LEU A 133 19.22 8.22 11.00
N ILE A 134 18.14 8.84 11.48
CA ILE A 134 17.34 8.33 12.60
C ILE A 134 16.87 6.90 12.30
N ALA A 135 16.31 6.66 11.11
CA ALA A 135 15.85 5.34 10.74
C ALA A 135 16.98 4.30 10.68
N LEU A 136 18.14 4.68 10.18
CA LEU A 136 19.32 3.81 10.12
C LEU A 136 19.87 3.46 11.51
N VAL A 137 20.03 4.47 12.38
CA VAL A 137 20.49 4.26 13.78
C VAL A 137 19.52 3.36 14.53
N MET A 138 18.22 3.60 14.41
CA MET A 138 17.20 2.77 15.03
C MET A 138 17.19 1.34 14.47
N SER A 139 17.44 1.17 13.18
CA SER A 139 17.56 -0.14 12.53
C SER A 139 18.75 -0.93 13.07
N GLU A 140 19.93 -0.32 13.15
CA GLU A 140 21.13 -0.97 13.70
C GLU A 140 20.95 -1.29 15.19
N TYR A 141 20.43 -0.36 15.98
CA TYR A 141 20.14 -0.61 17.39
C TYR A 141 19.21 -1.83 17.57
N ARG A 142 18.12 -1.89 16.81
CA ARG A 142 17.20 -3.04 16.83
C ARG A 142 17.88 -4.35 16.43
N LYS A 143 18.77 -4.33 15.46
CA LYS A 143 19.54 -5.50 15.04
C LYS A 143 20.40 -6.05 16.18
N PHE A 144 21.07 -5.17 16.93
CA PHE A 144 21.88 -5.58 18.08
C PHE A 144 21.01 -6.11 19.22
N LEU A 145 19.89 -5.48 19.55
CA LEU A 145 18.95 -5.98 20.55
C LEU A 145 18.38 -7.37 20.17
N PHE A 146 18.08 -7.60 18.90
CA PHE A 146 17.65 -8.92 18.45
C PHE A 146 18.75 -9.97 18.59
N ALA A 147 19.99 -9.59 18.32
CA ALA A 147 21.14 -10.48 18.50
C ALA A 147 21.36 -10.84 19.98
N GLU A 148 21.25 -9.90 20.91
CA GLU A 148 21.31 -10.17 22.36
C GLU A 148 20.22 -11.13 22.82
N LEU A 149 19.01 -10.99 22.28
CA LEU A 149 17.88 -11.87 22.53
C LEU A 149 17.97 -13.21 21.76
N LYS A 150 19.07 -13.43 21.03
CA LYS A 150 19.31 -14.63 20.17
C LYS A 150 18.29 -14.79 19.04
N TYR A 151 17.67 -13.71 18.60
CA TYR A 151 16.82 -13.71 17.40
C TYR A 151 17.64 -13.35 16.17
N ASN A 152 17.58 -14.19 15.16
CA ASN A 152 18.18 -13.92 13.85
C ASN A 152 17.22 -13.09 12.98
N ILE A 153 17.00 -11.83 13.39
CA ILE A 153 16.12 -10.88 12.68
C ILE A 153 16.97 -9.74 12.13
N LYS A 154 16.88 -9.50 10.82
CA LYS A 154 17.51 -8.36 10.16
C LYS A 154 16.45 -7.27 9.95
N PRO A 155 16.52 -6.15 10.68
CA PRO A 155 15.66 -5.01 10.42
C PRO A 155 15.86 -4.45 9.01
N VAL A 156 14.79 -3.93 8.41
CA VAL A 156 14.83 -3.34 7.07
C VAL A 156 14.28 -1.92 7.15
N VAL A 157 14.99 -0.98 6.53
CA VAL A 157 14.55 0.41 6.36
C VAL A 157 14.01 0.57 4.95
N MET A 158 12.76 1.00 4.83
CA MET A 158 12.14 1.35 3.56
C MET A 158 11.99 2.87 3.45
N LEU A 159 12.62 3.44 2.43
CA LEU A 159 12.51 4.85 2.09
C LEU A 159 11.54 5.00 0.93
N LYS A 160 10.47 5.77 1.11
CA LYS A 160 9.40 5.94 0.13
C LYS A 160 9.34 7.38 -0.37
N SER A 161 9.38 7.56 -1.68
CA SER A 161 9.15 8.83 -2.37
C SER A 161 7.80 8.84 -3.09
N GLN A 162 7.30 10.02 -3.44
CA GLN A 162 6.05 10.15 -4.19
C GLN A 162 6.25 9.95 -5.69
N LYS A 163 7.44 10.23 -6.20
CA LYS A 163 7.79 10.12 -7.62
C LYS A 163 9.04 9.30 -7.83
N ILE A 164 9.13 8.64 -8.97
CA ILE A 164 10.26 7.78 -9.36
C ILE A 164 11.57 8.58 -9.41
N ASN A 165 11.56 9.73 -10.07
CA ASN A 165 12.75 10.58 -10.19
C ASN A 165 13.26 11.12 -8.84
N GLU A 166 12.39 11.37 -7.88
CA GLU A 166 12.78 11.74 -6.51
C GLU A 166 13.50 10.58 -5.81
N SER A 167 13.02 9.35 -6.02
CA SER A 167 13.64 8.15 -5.48
C SER A 167 15.03 7.91 -6.07
N GLU A 168 15.18 8.05 -7.39
CA GLU A 168 16.47 7.90 -8.09
C GLU A 168 17.48 8.96 -7.64
N SER A 169 17.07 10.21 -7.56
CA SER A 169 17.93 11.32 -7.11
C SER A 169 18.37 11.09 -5.66
N PHE A 170 17.44 10.69 -4.78
CA PHE A 170 17.76 10.41 -3.39
C PHE A 170 18.70 9.19 -3.25
N TYR A 171 18.55 8.16 -4.07
CA TYR A 171 19.42 7.00 -4.07
C TYR A 171 20.89 7.38 -4.30
N ILE A 172 21.15 8.23 -5.30
CA ILE A 172 22.51 8.71 -5.61
C ILE A 172 23.07 9.55 -4.45
N GLU A 173 22.26 10.47 -3.93
CA GLU A 173 22.64 11.35 -2.82
C GLU A 173 22.91 10.55 -1.54
N PHE A 174 22.09 9.53 -1.26
CA PHE A 174 22.22 8.65 -0.10
C PHE A 174 23.60 8.00 -0.05
N PHE A 175 24.06 7.38 -1.14
CA PHE A 175 25.36 6.72 -1.15
C PHE A 175 26.53 7.70 -0.99
N LYS A 176 26.41 8.91 -1.52
CA LYS A 176 27.40 9.96 -1.30
C LYS A 176 27.46 10.34 0.17
N LYS A 177 26.32 10.67 0.76
CA LYS A 177 26.23 11.10 2.16
C LYS A 177 26.64 10.02 3.15
N ILE A 178 26.32 8.75 2.90
CA ILE A 178 26.75 7.64 3.76
C ILE A 178 28.30 7.49 3.76
N LYS A 179 28.95 7.71 2.63
CA LYS A 179 30.43 7.66 2.56
C LYS A 179 31.11 8.82 3.31
N GLU A 180 30.45 9.94 3.39
CA GLU A 180 30.94 11.16 4.03
C GLU A 180 30.46 11.27 5.50
N LEU A 181 29.65 10.33 5.99
CA LEU A 181 29.04 10.36 7.31
C LEU A 181 30.08 10.34 8.41
N THR A 182 29.93 11.24 9.39
CA THR A 182 30.80 11.38 10.54
C THR A 182 30.10 10.99 11.85
N ALA A 183 30.88 10.59 12.87
CA ALA A 183 30.35 10.31 14.21
C ALA A 183 29.60 11.53 14.80
N THR A 184 30.11 12.73 14.56
CA THR A 184 29.51 13.97 15.04
C THR A 184 28.10 14.22 14.48
N GLU A 185 27.81 13.77 13.26
CA GLU A 185 26.47 13.88 12.69
C GLU A 185 25.49 12.92 13.38
N ILE A 186 25.94 11.73 13.76
CA ILE A 186 25.15 10.77 14.54
C ILE A 186 24.89 11.29 15.95
N GLU A 187 25.93 11.81 16.63
CA GLU A 187 25.83 12.40 17.98
C GLU A 187 24.80 13.55 18.03
N LYS A 188 24.74 14.39 17.00
CA LYS A 188 23.76 15.49 16.92
C LYS A 188 22.31 15.02 16.94
N LEU A 189 22.03 13.77 16.55
CA LEU A 189 20.69 13.20 16.58
C LEU A 189 20.12 13.09 18.01
N GLN A 190 20.96 13.10 19.06
CA GLN A 190 20.51 13.12 20.45
C GLN A 190 19.62 14.34 20.77
N ASN A 191 19.77 15.42 20.01
CA ASN A 191 19.02 16.66 20.21
C ASN A 191 17.64 16.69 19.52
N VAL A 192 17.26 15.62 18.81
CA VAL A 192 15.99 15.56 18.06
C VAL A 192 14.77 15.37 18.98
N GLY A 193 14.97 15.04 20.26
CA GLY A 193 13.87 14.92 21.24
C GLY A 193 13.15 13.56 21.23
N ILE A 194 13.76 12.53 20.67
CA ILE A 194 13.25 11.14 20.68
C ILE A 194 14.05 10.34 21.71
N ASP A 195 13.44 9.94 22.82
CA ASP A 195 14.17 9.30 23.93
C ASP A 195 14.76 7.94 23.54
N VAL A 196 14.03 7.10 22.81
CA VAL A 196 14.56 5.81 22.33
C VAL A 196 15.75 5.99 21.37
N LEU A 197 15.83 7.11 20.65
CA LEU A 197 16.98 7.42 19.81
C LEU A 197 18.22 7.78 20.65
N LYS A 198 18.03 8.49 21.77
CA LYS A 198 19.12 8.75 22.72
C LYS A 198 19.65 7.45 23.32
N GLU A 199 18.75 6.52 23.70
CA GLU A 199 19.15 5.19 24.17
C GLU A 199 19.94 4.46 23.09
N ALA A 200 19.47 4.48 21.83
CA ALA A 200 20.14 3.84 20.72
C ALA A 200 21.55 4.40 20.47
N ILE A 201 21.74 5.72 20.55
CA ILE A 201 23.04 6.35 20.35
C ILE A 201 23.97 6.06 21.53
N ASN A 202 23.47 6.05 22.75
CA ASN A 202 24.26 5.74 23.96
C ASN A 202 24.64 4.25 24.08
N TYR A 203 23.95 3.37 23.33
CA TYR A 203 24.25 1.94 23.30
C TYR A 203 25.55 1.64 22.54
N PHE A 204 25.88 2.43 21.53
CA PHE A 204 27.08 2.30 20.71
C PHE A 204 28.26 3.14 21.27
#